data_4583effd245b92960901dd98fcfbd410
#
_entry.id   4583effd245b92960901dd98fcfbd410
#
_cell.length_a   1.000
_cell.length_b   1.000
_cell.length_c   1.000
_cell.angle_alpha   90.00
_cell.angle_beta   90.00
_cell.angle_gamma   90.00
#
_symmetry.space_group_name_H-M   'P 1'
#
loop_
_entity.id
_entity.type
_entity.pdbx_description
1 polymer ?
#
loop_
_entity_poly.entity_id
_entity_poly.type
_entity_poly.pdbx_seq_one_letter_code
_entity_poly.pdbx_strand_id
1 'polypeptide(L)'
;MSDEHRAHPASPLARLEQIRRVLPGKAPVGRVPKQLFLPGLSELYRAMPNHIARSSLFAPVARGAKMMHKETVLFSRRDAVITFWGEQLDEAQADVWMQVMHEAIKLPLGDPVPINRASLLRTIGRQTGNYEYQWLHRTMKALTFAMLIVEATKQGKPKLEVGRAESLHMLDRFAYDPSRECYMVYIDPKWRLLYGNREFALIDWEKRLRIRKGQDMAKAIQRLVATSDEAVQRFPLVWLKQRLQYFSPMRKFRKSLQVAMQELERVEVIVAGRIEVNTKGEEQAVWGRL
;
A
#
# COMPACT_ATOMS: atom_id res chain seq x y z
N MET A 1 72.90 9.31 -12.98
CA MET A 1 71.86 9.49 -14.02
C MET A 1 70.91 8.32 -13.81
N SER A 2 69.81 8.56 -13.12
CA SER A 2 68.81 7.58 -12.75
C SER A 2 67.47 8.00 -13.34
N ASP A 3 67.01 7.23 -14.32
CA ASP A 3 65.73 7.43 -14.99
C ASP A 3 64.61 6.95 -14.12
N GLU A 4 63.80 7.86 -13.57
CA GLU A 4 62.56 7.54 -12.86
C GLU A 4 61.45 7.24 -13.88
N HIS A 5 61.06 5.99 -14.00
CA HIS A 5 59.87 5.55 -14.73
C HIS A 5 58.59 6.04 -14.00
N ARG A 6 58.02 7.13 -14.49
CA ARG A 6 56.66 7.53 -14.11
C ARG A 6 55.64 6.57 -14.74
N ALA A 7 55.05 5.71 -13.92
CA ALA A 7 53.90 4.90 -14.32
C ALA A 7 52.68 5.79 -14.63
N HIS A 8 52.20 5.74 -15.87
CA HIS A 8 50.94 6.41 -16.27
C HIS A 8 49.76 5.75 -15.52
N PRO A 9 48.79 6.53 -14.98
CA PRO A 9 47.62 5.96 -14.35
C PRO A 9 46.77 5.22 -15.39
N ALA A 10 46.44 3.95 -15.09
CA ALA A 10 45.58 3.13 -15.94
C ALA A 10 44.26 3.83 -16.24
N SER A 11 43.78 3.73 -17.49
CA SER A 11 42.53 4.34 -17.93
C SER A 11 41.32 3.87 -17.09
N PRO A 12 40.26 4.66 -16.96
CA PRO A 12 39.07 4.24 -16.21
C PRO A 12 38.48 2.91 -16.67
N LEU A 13 38.60 2.57 -17.95
CA LEU A 13 38.17 1.29 -18.51
C LEU A 13 39.06 0.13 -18.06
N ALA A 14 40.37 0.30 -18.00
CA ALA A 14 41.30 -0.72 -17.49
C ALA A 14 41.06 -0.99 -15.98
N ARG A 15 40.72 0.04 -15.21
CA ARG A 15 40.32 -0.11 -13.80
C ARG A 15 39.01 -0.88 -13.63
N LEU A 16 38.02 -0.64 -14.49
CA LEU A 16 36.74 -1.40 -14.45
C LEU A 16 36.93 -2.85 -14.84
N GLU A 17 37.79 -3.17 -15.79
CA GLU A 17 38.15 -4.54 -16.17
C GLU A 17 38.90 -5.27 -15.04
N GLN A 18 39.78 -4.57 -14.35
CA GLN A 18 40.52 -5.10 -13.21
C GLN A 18 39.58 -5.40 -12.01
N ILE A 19 38.61 -4.52 -11.72
CA ILE A 19 37.57 -4.73 -10.71
C ILE A 19 36.69 -5.92 -11.08
N ARG A 20 36.36 -6.08 -12.37
CA ARG A 20 35.55 -7.20 -12.87
C ARG A 20 36.25 -8.57 -12.74
N ARG A 21 37.60 -8.61 -12.79
CA ARG A 21 38.42 -9.83 -12.61
C ARG A 21 38.61 -10.20 -11.15
N VAL A 22 38.52 -9.23 -10.23
CA VAL A 22 38.77 -9.47 -8.79
C VAL A 22 37.49 -9.82 -8.04
N LEU A 23 36.30 -9.55 -8.60
CA LEU A 23 35.04 -10.00 -8.01
C LEU A 23 34.93 -11.52 -8.20
N PRO A 24 34.88 -12.33 -7.11
CA PRO A 24 34.65 -13.74 -7.23
C PRO A 24 33.35 -13.96 -7.96
N GLY A 25 33.39 -14.73 -9.07
CA GLY A 25 32.19 -15.12 -9.79
C GLY A 25 31.18 -15.67 -8.80
N LYS A 26 29.97 -15.10 -8.78
CA LYS A 26 28.87 -15.63 -7.95
C LYS A 26 28.78 -17.14 -8.25
N ALA A 27 29.10 -17.96 -7.25
CA ALA A 27 28.78 -19.39 -7.27
C ALA A 27 27.31 -19.54 -7.70
N PRO A 28 26.93 -20.54 -8.50
CA PRO A 28 25.55 -20.78 -8.85
C PRO A 28 24.78 -20.96 -7.55
N VAL A 29 24.00 -19.96 -7.21
CA VAL A 29 23.09 -19.99 -6.05
C VAL A 29 22.17 -21.18 -6.31
N GLY A 30 22.36 -22.24 -5.52
CA GLY A 30 21.46 -23.39 -5.54
C GLY A 30 20.04 -22.83 -5.50
N ARG A 31 19.16 -23.32 -6.38
CA ARG A 31 17.76 -22.85 -6.46
C ARG A 31 17.10 -23.08 -5.11
N VAL A 32 17.11 -22.04 -4.27
CA VAL A 32 16.24 -21.99 -3.09
C VAL A 32 14.81 -22.15 -3.61
N PRO A 33 13.99 -23.04 -3.04
CA PRO A 33 12.61 -23.19 -3.46
C PRO A 33 11.95 -21.82 -3.47
N LYS A 34 11.44 -21.37 -4.63
CA LYS A 34 10.83 -20.06 -4.78
C LYS A 34 9.54 -20.04 -3.97
N GLN A 35 9.57 -19.41 -2.81
CA GLN A 35 8.39 -19.28 -1.95
C GLN A 35 7.39 -18.27 -2.54
N LEU A 36 6.14 -18.67 -2.68
CA LEU A 36 5.04 -17.76 -3.04
C LEU A 36 4.81 -16.75 -1.92
N PHE A 37 4.43 -15.52 -2.28
CA PHE A 37 4.26 -14.41 -1.34
C PHE A 37 3.12 -14.68 -0.33
N LEU A 38 1.91 -15.04 -0.81
CA LEU A 38 0.74 -15.44 -0.02
C LEU A 38 0.00 -16.59 -0.75
N PRO A 39 0.40 -17.84 -0.54
CA PRO A 39 -0.24 -18.95 -1.23
C PRO A 39 -1.72 -19.10 -0.81
N GLY A 40 -2.60 -19.41 -1.78
CA GLY A 40 -3.99 -19.77 -1.53
C GLY A 40 -4.96 -18.59 -1.37
N LEU A 41 -4.56 -17.35 -1.68
CA LEU A 41 -5.51 -16.23 -1.69
C LEU A 41 -6.47 -16.35 -2.87
N SER A 42 -7.79 -16.31 -2.57
CA SER A 42 -8.85 -16.34 -3.57
C SER A 42 -8.86 -15.08 -4.45
N GLU A 43 -9.24 -15.24 -5.71
CA GLU A 43 -9.46 -14.13 -6.67
C GLU A 43 -10.55 -13.13 -6.19
N LEU A 44 -11.43 -13.55 -5.29
CA LEU A 44 -12.50 -12.72 -4.75
C LEU A 44 -12.00 -11.64 -3.77
N TYR A 45 -10.79 -11.80 -3.24
CA TYR A 45 -10.27 -10.92 -2.21
C TYR A 45 -8.96 -10.24 -2.63
N ARG A 46 -8.70 -9.07 -2.02
CA ARG A 46 -7.40 -8.41 -2.03
C ARG A 46 -6.89 -8.30 -0.59
N ALA A 47 -5.65 -8.73 -0.38
CA ALA A 47 -5.04 -8.65 0.94
C ALA A 47 -4.33 -7.31 1.15
N MET A 48 -4.46 -6.73 2.35
CA MET A 48 -3.72 -5.54 2.78
C MET A 48 -3.23 -5.73 4.21
N PRO A 49 -1.95 -5.47 4.53
CA PRO A 49 -1.47 -5.55 5.91
C PRO A 49 -2.30 -4.67 6.85
N ASN A 50 -2.66 -5.19 8.04
CA ASN A 50 -3.49 -4.46 8.99
C ASN A 50 -2.86 -3.13 9.45
N HIS A 51 -1.53 -3.06 9.53
CA HIS A 51 -0.81 -1.83 9.83
C HIS A 51 -1.12 -0.74 8.78
N ILE A 52 -1.13 -1.11 7.50
CA ILE A 52 -1.45 -0.21 6.38
C ILE A 52 -2.96 0.08 6.32
N ALA A 53 -3.80 -0.95 6.40
CA ALA A 53 -5.26 -0.82 6.31
C ALA A 53 -5.84 0.09 7.40
N ARG A 54 -5.26 0.10 8.59
CA ARG A 54 -5.65 0.94 9.74
C ARG A 54 -4.98 2.29 9.81
N SER A 55 -3.99 2.56 8.95
CA SER A 55 -3.28 3.84 8.92
C SER A 55 -3.98 4.88 8.03
N SER A 56 -3.48 6.12 8.09
CA SER A 56 -3.87 7.20 7.20
C SER A 56 -3.04 7.27 5.91
N LEU A 57 -2.27 6.24 5.58
CA LEU A 57 -1.43 6.20 4.38
C LEU A 57 -2.27 6.39 3.10
N PHE A 58 -3.38 5.68 2.99
CA PHE A 58 -4.39 5.90 1.97
C PHE A 58 -5.58 6.62 2.58
N ALA A 59 -5.90 7.80 2.10
CA ALA A 59 -6.97 8.61 2.63
C ALA A 59 -7.95 9.05 1.53
N PRO A 60 -9.24 9.28 1.86
CA PRO A 60 -10.23 9.81 0.93
C PRO A 60 -9.99 11.32 0.70
N VAL A 61 -8.91 11.66 0.02
CA VAL A 61 -8.48 13.04 -0.19
C VAL A 61 -9.30 13.68 -1.30
N ALA A 62 -9.78 14.91 -1.08
CA ALA A 62 -10.42 15.69 -2.13
C ALA A 62 -9.45 15.97 -3.30
N ARG A 63 -9.97 16.00 -4.52
CA ARG A 63 -9.19 16.30 -5.71
C ARG A 63 -8.44 17.64 -5.55
N GLY A 64 -7.14 17.63 -5.84
CA GLY A 64 -6.29 18.82 -5.86
C GLY A 64 -5.61 19.21 -4.54
N ALA A 65 -5.87 18.49 -3.44
CA ALA A 65 -5.31 18.83 -2.12
C ALA A 65 -4.43 17.71 -1.54
N LYS A 66 -3.53 17.15 -2.37
CA LYS A 66 -2.57 16.16 -1.86
C LYS A 66 -1.42 16.86 -1.16
N MET A 67 -1.17 16.47 0.09
CA MET A 67 -0.03 16.93 0.88
C MET A 67 1.25 16.17 0.49
N MET A 68 2.38 16.86 0.50
CA MET A 68 3.69 16.23 0.46
C MET A 68 4.15 15.95 1.90
N HIS A 69 4.41 14.71 2.20
CA HIS A 69 4.95 14.24 3.47
C HIS A 69 6.48 14.16 3.42
N LYS A 70 7.13 14.66 4.46
CA LYS A 70 8.55 14.54 4.68
C LYS A 70 8.76 14.06 6.11
N GLU A 71 9.16 12.82 6.27
CA GLU A 71 9.35 12.18 7.58
C GLU A 71 8.13 12.35 8.52
N THR A 72 6.93 12.21 7.93
CA THR A 72 5.70 12.42 8.67
C THR A 72 5.25 11.14 9.34
N VAL A 73 5.04 11.18 10.66
CA VAL A 73 4.40 10.09 11.39
C VAL A 73 2.92 10.09 11.05
N LEU A 74 2.47 9.03 10.39
CA LEU A 74 1.07 8.87 10.01
C LEU A 74 0.22 8.42 11.19
N PHE A 75 -1.05 8.80 11.18
CA PHE A 75 -2.02 8.22 12.09
C PHE A 75 -2.13 6.71 11.83
N SER A 76 -1.97 5.91 12.87
CA SER A 76 -1.90 4.44 12.79
C SER A 76 -2.48 3.78 14.05
N ARG A 77 -2.30 2.48 14.21
CA ARG A 77 -2.64 1.72 15.43
C ARG A 77 -1.75 2.19 16.59
N ARG A 78 -2.22 2.00 17.84
CA ARG A 78 -1.46 2.33 19.05
C ARG A 78 -0.15 1.55 19.21
N ASP A 79 -0.10 0.35 18.62
CA ASP A 79 1.05 -0.56 18.67
C ASP A 79 1.96 -0.45 17.43
N ALA A 80 1.73 0.52 16.56
CA ALA A 80 2.51 0.71 15.34
C ALA A 80 2.77 2.19 15.04
N VAL A 81 3.98 2.49 14.61
CA VAL A 81 4.39 3.79 14.08
C VAL A 81 4.72 3.62 12.60
N ILE A 82 4.16 4.47 11.77
CA ILE A 82 4.45 4.51 10.34
C ILE A 82 4.97 5.89 10.01
N THR A 83 6.23 5.98 9.61
CA THR A 83 6.83 7.21 9.10
C THR A 83 6.81 7.18 7.58
N PHE A 84 6.40 8.28 6.96
CA PHE A 84 6.12 8.34 5.52
C PHE A 84 6.81 9.51 4.84
N TRP A 85 7.35 9.24 3.65
CA TRP A 85 7.85 10.22 2.68
C TRP A 85 7.13 10.01 1.35
N GLY A 86 6.59 11.07 0.78
CA GLY A 86 5.91 11.04 -0.51
C GLY A 86 4.67 11.89 -0.56
N GLU A 87 4.01 11.92 -1.69
CA GLU A 87 2.70 12.56 -1.84
C GLU A 87 1.62 11.71 -1.17
N GLN A 88 0.65 12.35 -0.48
CA GLN A 88 -0.48 11.65 0.14
C GLN A 88 -1.16 10.71 -0.87
N LEU A 89 -1.25 9.44 -0.52
CA LEU A 89 -1.91 8.44 -1.36
C LEU A 89 -3.42 8.45 -1.15
N ASP A 90 -4.17 8.26 -2.25
CA ASP A 90 -5.63 8.22 -2.26
C ASP A 90 -6.19 6.79 -2.44
N GLU A 91 -7.52 6.66 -2.38
CA GLU A 91 -8.20 5.36 -2.49
C GLU A 91 -8.08 4.72 -3.89
N ALA A 92 -7.93 5.53 -4.95
CA ALA A 92 -7.71 4.98 -6.28
C ALA A 92 -6.28 4.39 -6.42
N GLN A 93 -5.30 5.00 -5.76
CA GLN A 93 -3.94 4.46 -5.67
C GLN A 93 -3.90 3.22 -4.77
N ALA A 94 -4.73 3.15 -3.72
CA ALA A 94 -4.91 1.93 -2.93
C ALA A 94 -5.44 0.77 -3.79
N ASP A 95 -6.40 1.03 -4.70
CA ASP A 95 -6.93 0.01 -5.61
C ASP A 95 -5.84 -0.53 -6.54
N VAL A 96 -5.01 0.34 -7.11
CA VAL A 96 -3.86 -0.07 -7.94
C VAL A 96 -2.87 -0.91 -7.13
N TRP A 97 -2.48 -0.44 -5.95
CA TRP A 97 -1.51 -1.13 -5.11
C TRP A 97 -2.01 -2.52 -4.69
N MET A 98 -3.26 -2.63 -4.22
CA MET A 98 -3.85 -3.92 -3.84
C MET A 98 -3.92 -4.90 -5.01
N GLN A 99 -4.24 -4.42 -6.22
CA GLN A 99 -4.27 -5.27 -7.41
C GLN A 99 -2.87 -5.73 -7.82
N VAL A 100 -1.86 -4.84 -7.78
CA VAL A 100 -0.46 -5.22 -8.05
C VAL A 100 0.03 -6.25 -7.04
N MET A 101 -0.26 -6.05 -5.75
CA MET A 101 0.08 -7.03 -4.71
C MET A 101 -0.62 -8.37 -4.93
N HIS A 102 -1.88 -8.36 -5.37
CA HIS A 102 -2.62 -9.59 -5.70
C HIS A 102 -1.99 -10.36 -6.88
N GLU A 103 -1.48 -9.69 -7.90
CA GLU A 103 -0.72 -10.36 -8.96
C GLU A 103 0.64 -10.87 -8.45
N ALA A 104 1.29 -10.12 -7.56
CA ALA A 104 2.58 -10.51 -6.97
C ALA A 104 2.51 -11.80 -6.15
N ILE A 105 1.40 -12.07 -5.46
CA ILE A 105 1.26 -13.29 -4.64
C ILE A 105 1.21 -14.58 -5.47
N LYS A 106 0.87 -14.49 -6.75
CA LYS A 106 0.83 -15.62 -7.70
C LYS A 106 2.23 -16.02 -8.19
N LEU A 107 3.24 -15.18 -7.91
CA LEU A 107 4.60 -15.34 -8.40
C LEU A 107 5.57 -15.61 -7.24
N PRO A 108 6.73 -16.21 -7.53
CA PRO A 108 7.79 -16.33 -6.54
C PRO A 108 8.23 -14.95 -6.04
N LEU A 109 8.50 -14.88 -4.73
CA LEU A 109 8.91 -13.67 -4.06
C LEU A 109 10.17 -13.05 -4.70
N GLY A 110 10.10 -11.75 -5.06
CA GLY A 110 11.18 -11.02 -5.71
C GLY A 110 11.25 -11.14 -7.23
N ASP A 111 10.43 -12.00 -7.84
CA ASP A 111 10.30 -12.03 -9.30
C ASP A 111 9.51 -10.80 -9.79
N PRO A 112 9.82 -10.26 -11.00
CA PRO A 112 9.08 -9.16 -11.57
C PRO A 112 7.63 -9.56 -11.90
N VAL A 113 6.69 -8.70 -11.54
CA VAL A 113 5.25 -8.90 -11.75
C VAL A 113 4.84 -8.24 -13.07
N PRO A 114 4.43 -9.01 -14.10
CA PRO A 114 3.95 -8.43 -15.35
C PRO A 114 2.52 -7.92 -15.18
N ILE A 115 2.32 -6.63 -15.44
CA ILE A 115 1.03 -5.95 -15.29
C ILE A 115 0.63 -5.33 -16.64
N ASN A 116 -0.31 -5.94 -17.35
CA ASN A 116 -0.92 -5.32 -18.52
C ASN A 116 -1.78 -4.12 -18.09
N ARG A 117 -1.51 -2.93 -18.66
CA ARG A 117 -2.14 -1.66 -18.24
C ARG A 117 -3.66 -1.66 -18.44
N ALA A 118 -4.16 -2.23 -19.55
CA ALA A 118 -5.59 -2.28 -19.85
C ALA A 118 -6.32 -3.27 -18.93
N SER A 119 -5.71 -4.43 -18.67
CA SER A 119 -6.24 -5.43 -17.75
C SER A 119 -6.33 -4.87 -16.33
N LEU A 120 -5.25 -4.26 -15.82
CA LEU A 120 -5.24 -3.65 -14.49
C LEU A 120 -6.38 -2.62 -14.34
N LEU A 121 -6.51 -1.69 -15.30
CA LEU A 121 -7.55 -0.67 -15.25
C LEU A 121 -8.96 -1.29 -15.17
N ARG A 122 -9.25 -2.29 -16.01
CA ARG A 122 -10.56 -2.99 -15.97
C ARG A 122 -10.78 -3.68 -14.63
N THR A 123 -9.77 -4.34 -14.09
CA THR A 123 -9.85 -5.08 -12.83
C THR A 123 -10.11 -4.16 -11.63
N ILE A 124 -9.66 -2.89 -11.68
CA ILE A 124 -9.98 -1.88 -10.66
C ILE A 124 -11.23 -1.03 -11.01
N GLY A 125 -12.04 -1.46 -11.99
CA GLY A 125 -13.29 -0.79 -12.37
C GLY A 125 -13.10 0.54 -13.12
N ARG A 126 -11.96 0.74 -13.82
CA ARG A 126 -11.70 1.93 -14.61
C ARG A 126 -11.81 1.65 -16.11
N GLN A 127 -12.10 2.68 -16.87
CA GLN A 127 -12.08 2.62 -18.33
C GLN A 127 -10.63 2.54 -18.85
N THR A 128 -10.47 2.13 -20.10
CA THR A 128 -9.20 2.15 -20.83
C THR A 128 -9.18 3.33 -21.78
N GLY A 129 -8.01 3.96 -21.93
CA GLY A 129 -7.81 5.10 -22.82
C GLY A 129 -6.60 5.92 -22.43
N ASN A 130 -6.19 6.85 -23.27
CA ASN A 130 -4.94 7.59 -23.08
C ASN A 130 -4.89 8.33 -21.73
N TYR A 131 -5.98 8.97 -21.34
CA TYR A 131 -6.07 9.66 -20.04
C TYR A 131 -5.86 8.71 -18.86
N GLU A 132 -6.52 7.54 -18.87
CA GLU A 132 -6.40 6.53 -17.81
C GLU A 132 -5.01 5.86 -17.81
N TYR A 133 -4.40 5.67 -18.98
CA TYR A 133 -3.03 5.17 -19.07
C TYR A 133 -2.01 6.17 -18.49
N GLN A 134 -2.16 7.46 -18.76
CA GLN A 134 -1.33 8.50 -18.18
C GLN A 134 -1.54 8.60 -16.66
N TRP A 135 -2.80 8.51 -16.19
CA TRP A 135 -3.11 8.48 -14.78
C TRP A 135 -2.46 7.27 -14.11
N LEU A 136 -2.57 6.07 -14.69
CA LEU A 136 -1.95 4.85 -14.17
C LEU A 136 -0.42 5.00 -14.09
N HIS A 137 0.20 5.55 -15.11
CA HIS A 137 1.65 5.78 -15.12
C HIS A 137 2.08 6.76 -14.00
N ARG A 138 1.32 7.84 -13.78
CA ARG A 138 1.56 8.75 -12.64
C ARG A 138 1.36 8.04 -11.30
N THR A 139 0.36 7.17 -11.22
CA THR A 139 0.09 6.36 -10.01
C THR A 139 1.24 5.41 -9.72
N MET A 140 1.76 4.71 -10.72
CA MET A 140 2.93 3.85 -10.55
C MET A 140 4.14 4.63 -10.03
N LYS A 141 4.40 5.81 -10.60
CA LYS A 141 5.46 6.72 -10.08
C LYS A 141 5.21 7.11 -8.62
N ALA A 142 4.00 7.56 -8.28
CA ALA A 142 3.67 7.98 -6.92
C ALA A 142 3.87 6.84 -5.91
N LEU A 143 3.47 5.62 -6.24
CA LEU A 143 3.69 4.44 -5.40
C LEU A 143 5.17 4.07 -5.27
N THR A 144 5.98 4.27 -6.31
CA THR A 144 7.43 4.02 -6.24
C THR A 144 8.14 5.09 -5.40
N PHE A 145 7.72 6.34 -5.43
CA PHE A 145 8.26 7.40 -4.57
C PHE A 145 7.78 7.31 -3.12
N ALA A 146 6.68 6.62 -2.86
CA ALA A 146 6.11 6.44 -1.54
C ALA A 146 6.99 5.52 -0.69
N MET A 147 7.77 6.10 0.23
CA MET A 147 8.70 5.41 1.12
C MET A 147 8.14 5.35 2.54
N LEU A 148 8.33 4.22 3.19
CA LEU A 148 7.82 3.92 4.54
C LEU A 148 8.91 3.41 5.47
N ILE A 149 8.76 3.73 6.75
CA ILE A 149 9.32 2.98 7.87
C ILE A 149 8.13 2.49 8.70
N VAL A 150 8.07 1.21 9.00
CA VAL A 150 7.00 0.61 9.81
C VAL A 150 7.62 -0.08 11.02
N GLU A 151 7.27 0.41 12.20
CA GLU A 151 7.69 -0.13 13.48
C GLU A 151 6.45 -0.57 14.26
N ALA A 152 6.42 -1.80 14.73
CA ALA A 152 5.34 -2.28 15.58
C ALA A 152 5.90 -2.93 16.86
N THR A 153 5.20 -2.70 17.97
CA THR A 153 5.55 -3.24 19.29
C THR A 153 4.44 -4.13 19.83
N LYS A 154 4.82 -5.13 20.61
CA LYS A 154 3.87 -5.93 21.38
C LYS A 154 4.34 -5.97 22.83
N GLN A 155 3.50 -5.48 23.76
CA GLN A 155 3.82 -5.38 25.18
C GLN A 155 5.16 -4.65 25.44
N GLY A 156 5.39 -3.53 24.72
CA GLY A 156 6.61 -2.74 24.85
C GLY A 156 7.88 -3.35 24.22
N LYS A 157 7.81 -4.54 23.61
CA LYS A 157 8.92 -5.16 22.90
C LYS A 157 8.78 -4.96 21.39
N PRO A 158 9.88 -4.73 20.66
CA PRO A 158 9.85 -4.68 19.18
C PRO A 158 9.28 -5.99 18.63
N LYS A 159 8.22 -5.90 17.83
CA LYS A 159 7.59 -7.02 17.14
C LYS A 159 7.94 -7.03 15.65
N LEU A 160 8.01 -5.85 15.08
CA LEU A 160 8.24 -5.63 13.65
C LEU A 160 8.98 -4.31 13.49
N GLU A 161 10.03 -4.33 12.68
CA GLU A 161 10.74 -3.14 12.22
C GLU A 161 11.09 -3.35 10.75
N VAL A 162 10.51 -2.55 9.87
CA VAL A 162 10.73 -2.65 8.42
C VAL A 162 10.99 -1.25 7.87
N GLY A 163 12.04 -1.11 7.09
CA GLY A 163 12.37 0.13 6.40
C GLY A 163 13.33 1.06 7.13
N ARG A 164 13.80 0.74 8.36
CA ARG A 164 14.69 1.62 9.13
C ARG A 164 16.14 1.56 8.62
N ALA A 165 16.69 0.35 8.44
CA ALA A 165 18.04 0.16 7.91
C ALA A 165 18.10 0.30 6.39
N GLU A 166 17.00 0.02 5.72
CA GLU A 166 16.85 0.08 4.27
C GLU A 166 15.47 0.64 3.93
N SER A 167 15.36 1.41 2.83
CA SER A 167 14.08 1.96 2.40
C SER A 167 13.06 0.85 2.06
N LEU A 168 11.80 1.04 2.46
CA LEU A 168 10.67 0.25 1.99
C LEU A 168 9.77 1.15 1.16
N HIS A 169 9.59 0.85 -0.11
CA HIS A 169 8.69 1.57 -0.99
C HIS A 169 7.39 0.81 -1.19
N MET A 170 6.30 1.53 -1.50
CA MET A 170 5.02 0.86 -1.84
C MET A 170 5.19 -0.04 -3.07
N LEU A 171 5.94 0.41 -4.06
CA LEU A 171 6.52 -0.40 -5.14
C LEU A 171 8.03 -0.12 -5.15
N ASP A 172 8.86 -1.15 -5.24
CA ASP A 172 10.32 -0.98 -5.25
C ASP A 172 10.74 -0.20 -6.52
N ARG A 173 10.34 -0.70 -7.68
CA ARG A 173 10.56 -0.07 -8.98
C ARG A 173 9.60 -0.63 -10.02
N PHE A 174 9.52 0.02 -11.16
CA PHE A 174 8.85 -0.53 -12.35
C PHE A 174 9.57 -0.14 -13.63
N ALA A 175 9.40 -0.95 -14.67
CA ALA A 175 9.75 -0.63 -16.05
C ALA A 175 8.50 -0.77 -16.92
N TYR A 176 8.32 0.10 -17.91
CA TYR A 176 7.23 0.00 -18.87
C TYR A 176 7.76 -0.47 -20.23
N ASP A 177 7.19 -1.55 -20.75
CA ASP A 177 7.45 -2.08 -22.08
C ASP A 177 6.34 -1.64 -23.04
N PRO A 178 6.60 -0.66 -23.95
CA PRO A 178 5.59 -0.18 -24.88
C PRO A 178 5.14 -1.23 -25.88
N SER A 179 6.01 -2.19 -26.25
CA SER A 179 5.71 -3.23 -27.24
C SER A 179 4.69 -4.24 -26.73
N ARG A 180 4.69 -4.49 -25.42
CA ARG A 180 3.77 -5.40 -24.72
C ARG A 180 2.65 -4.68 -24.00
N GLU A 181 2.67 -3.34 -23.96
CA GLU A 181 1.76 -2.51 -23.16
C GLU A 181 1.70 -2.94 -21.67
N CYS A 182 2.85 -3.33 -21.12
CA CYS A 182 2.98 -4.00 -19.85
C CYS A 182 3.97 -3.27 -18.93
N TYR A 183 3.63 -3.17 -17.66
CA TYR A 183 4.58 -2.81 -16.61
C TYR A 183 5.21 -4.08 -16.05
N MET A 184 6.53 -4.08 -15.90
CA MET A 184 7.26 -5.04 -15.08
C MET A 184 7.46 -4.39 -13.72
N VAL A 185 6.71 -4.82 -12.71
CA VAL A 185 6.71 -4.23 -11.37
C VAL A 185 7.53 -5.11 -10.43
N TYR A 186 8.33 -4.47 -9.59
CA TYR A 186 9.15 -5.15 -8.58
C TYR A 186 8.62 -4.78 -7.20
N ILE A 187 8.41 -5.81 -6.38
CA ILE A 187 7.95 -5.69 -5.00
C ILE A 187 9.08 -6.09 -4.06
N ASP A 188 9.38 -5.25 -3.09
CA ASP A 188 10.38 -5.56 -2.07
C ASP A 188 9.92 -6.80 -1.26
N PRO A 189 10.75 -7.85 -1.16
CA PRO A 189 10.44 -9.04 -0.37
C PRO A 189 10.11 -8.76 1.09
N LYS A 190 10.53 -7.62 1.64
CA LYS A 190 10.20 -7.21 3.02
C LYS A 190 8.71 -7.02 3.27
N TRP A 191 7.90 -6.76 2.23
CA TRP A 191 6.45 -6.73 2.36
C TRP A 191 5.89 -7.99 3.00
N ARG A 192 6.53 -9.16 2.80
CA ARG A 192 6.15 -10.42 3.46
C ARG A 192 6.10 -10.31 4.97
N LEU A 193 6.97 -9.51 5.58
CA LEU A 193 7.00 -9.34 7.04
C LEU A 193 5.73 -8.65 7.55
N LEU A 194 5.17 -7.72 6.78
CA LEU A 194 3.92 -7.02 7.10
C LEU A 194 2.68 -7.89 6.94
N TYR A 195 2.74 -8.93 6.10
CA TYR A 195 1.68 -9.94 5.95
C TYR A 195 1.85 -11.13 6.89
N GLY A 196 2.92 -11.16 7.68
CA GLY A 196 3.22 -12.23 8.62
C GLY A 196 2.14 -12.40 9.70
N ASN A 197 2.06 -13.58 10.31
CA ASN A 197 1.16 -13.90 11.42
C ASN A 197 -0.33 -13.67 11.13
N ARG A 198 -0.75 -13.72 9.87
CA ARG A 198 -2.12 -13.42 9.42
C ARG A 198 -2.58 -11.99 9.79
N GLU A 199 -1.67 -11.04 9.96
CA GLU A 199 -1.98 -9.64 10.24
C GLU A 199 -2.32 -8.85 8.96
N PHE A 200 -3.26 -9.34 8.20
CA PHE A 200 -3.77 -8.66 7.02
C PHE A 200 -5.30 -8.75 6.92
N ALA A 201 -5.88 -7.73 6.33
CA ALA A 201 -7.29 -7.65 6.01
C ALA A 201 -7.55 -8.28 4.64
N LEU A 202 -8.64 -9.02 4.51
CA LEU A 202 -9.17 -9.50 3.24
C LEU A 202 -10.30 -8.58 2.79
N ILE A 203 -10.06 -7.79 1.77
CA ILE A 203 -11.03 -6.86 1.19
C ILE A 203 -11.80 -7.59 0.10
N ASP A 204 -13.11 -7.73 0.29
CA ASP A 204 -14.03 -8.24 -0.74
C ASP A 204 -13.99 -7.31 -1.96
N TRP A 205 -13.44 -7.85 -3.05
CA TRP A 205 -13.15 -7.05 -4.24
C TRP A 205 -14.40 -6.76 -5.07
N GLU A 206 -15.33 -7.69 -5.12
CA GLU A 206 -16.60 -7.47 -5.81
C GLU A 206 -17.42 -6.36 -5.13
N LYS A 207 -17.58 -6.43 -3.80
CA LYS A 207 -18.23 -5.37 -3.03
C LYS A 207 -17.52 -4.04 -3.20
N ARG A 208 -16.15 -4.03 -3.25
CA ARG A 208 -15.37 -2.82 -3.47
C ARG A 208 -15.65 -2.17 -4.82
N LEU A 209 -15.75 -2.95 -5.89
CA LEU A 209 -16.05 -2.45 -7.23
C LEU A 209 -17.48 -1.92 -7.36
N ARG A 210 -18.41 -2.42 -6.54
CA ARG A 210 -19.80 -1.94 -6.46
C ARG A 210 -19.94 -0.61 -5.72
N ILE A 211 -18.94 -0.14 -4.95
CA ILE A 211 -18.95 1.18 -4.31
C ILE A 211 -18.91 2.26 -5.39
N ARG A 212 -19.87 3.18 -5.33
CA ARG A 212 -20.06 4.23 -6.35
C ARG A 212 -18.85 5.13 -6.43
N LYS A 213 -18.62 5.67 -7.64
CA LYS A 213 -17.56 6.66 -7.89
C LYS A 213 -17.75 7.90 -6.99
N GLY A 214 -16.66 8.37 -6.38
CA GLY A 214 -16.67 9.49 -5.44
C GLY A 214 -17.00 9.12 -4.00
N GLN A 215 -17.24 7.84 -3.70
CA GLN A 215 -17.44 7.31 -2.34
C GLN A 215 -16.12 6.80 -1.73
N ASP A 216 -15.06 7.60 -1.83
CA ASP A 216 -13.73 7.23 -1.35
C ASP A 216 -13.71 6.99 0.17
N MET A 217 -14.54 7.72 0.94
CA MET A 217 -14.70 7.48 2.37
C MET A 217 -15.29 6.08 2.64
N ALA A 218 -16.24 5.61 1.85
CA ALA A 218 -16.78 4.24 1.97
C ALA A 218 -15.69 3.20 1.67
N LYS A 219 -14.86 3.40 0.64
CA LYS A 219 -13.71 2.55 0.35
C LYS A 219 -12.71 2.51 1.49
N ALA A 220 -12.40 3.65 2.12
CA ALA A 220 -11.51 3.72 3.27
C ALA A 220 -12.06 2.97 4.50
N ILE A 221 -13.38 3.08 4.74
CA ILE A 221 -14.06 2.37 5.83
C ILE A 221 -14.14 0.88 5.52
N GLN A 222 -14.42 0.44 4.29
CA GLN A 222 -14.38 -0.99 3.91
C GLN A 222 -13.05 -1.64 4.29
N ARG A 223 -11.91 -0.99 4.01
CA ARG A 223 -10.60 -1.51 4.44
C ARG A 223 -10.48 -1.61 5.96
N LEU A 224 -11.06 -0.66 6.71
CA LEU A 224 -11.06 -0.69 8.17
C LEU A 224 -11.94 -1.83 8.70
N VAL A 225 -13.15 -2.01 8.17
CA VAL A 225 -14.07 -3.09 8.53
C VAL A 225 -13.39 -4.45 8.39
N ALA A 226 -12.66 -4.66 7.31
CA ALA A 226 -11.96 -5.91 7.02
C ALA A 226 -10.80 -6.23 7.99
N THR A 227 -10.38 -5.29 8.85
CA THR A 227 -9.25 -5.50 9.79
C THR A 227 -9.63 -6.18 11.10
N SER A 228 -10.90 -6.49 11.34
CA SER A 228 -11.37 -7.11 12.57
C SER A 228 -12.50 -8.08 12.27
N ASP A 229 -12.51 -9.20 12.99
CA ASP A 229 -13.59 -10.22 12.93
C ASP A 229 -14.72 -9.96 13.93
N GLU A 230 -14.67 -8.83 14.66
CA GLU A 230 -15.74 -8.46 15.58
C GLU A 230 -17.05 -8.22 14.82
N ALA A 231 -18.11 -8.88 15.27
CA ALA A 231 -19.44 -8.78 14.68
C ALA A 231 -20.01 -7.36 14.76
N VAL A 232 -19.69 -6.63 15.83
CA VAL A 232 -20.07 -5.22 16.02
C VAL A 232 -18.83 -4.38 16.28
N GLN A 233 -18.57 -3.46 15.37
CA GLN A 233 -17.41 -2.58 15.44
C GLN A 233 -17.82 -1.18 15.89
N ARG A 234 -16.98 -0.57 16.75
CA ARG A 234 -17.20 0.76 17.33
C ARG A 234 -15.95 1.61 17.20
N PHE A 235 -16.09 2.84 16.71
CA PHE A 235 -14.98 3.76 16.54
C PHE A 235 -15.37 5.18 16.97
N PRO A 236 -14.60 5.82 17.89
CA PRO A 236 -14.80 7.23 18.21
C PRO A 236 -14.72 8.11 16.94
N LEU A 237 -15.65 9.07 16.80
CA LEU A 237 -15.68 9.94 15.61
C LEU A 237 -14.40 10.74 15.44
N VAL A 238 -13.79 11.20 16.52
CA VAL A 238 -12.52 11.93 16.49
C VAL A 238 -11.42 11.04 15.90
N TRP A 239 -11.35 9.79 16.31
CA TRP A 239 -10.41 8.81 15.80
C TRP A 239 -10.59 8.55 14.31
N LEU A 240 -11.84 8.31 13.87
CA LEU A 240 -12.15 8.10 12.45
C LEU A 240 -11.79 9.32 11.61
N LYS A 241 -12.11 10.52 12.10
CA LYS A 241 -11.82 11.78 11.40
C LYS A 241 -10.32 11.96 11.17
N GLN A 242 -9.50 11.69 12.20
CA GLN A 242 -8.03 11.75 12.09
C GLN A 242 -7.49 10.69 11.13
N ARG A 243 -7.92 9.44 11.28
CA ARG A 243 -7.50 8.34 10.39
C ARG A 243 -7.86 8.61 8.92
N LEU A 244 -9.01 9.18 8.66
CA LEU A 244 -9.47 9.51 7.31
C LEU A 244 -8.89 10.84 6.78
N GLN A 245 -8.05 11.51 7.57
CA GLN A 245 -7.49 12.83 7.24
C GLN A 245 -8.56 13.84 6.79
N TYR A 246 -9.70 13.85 7.50
CA TYR A 246 -10.80 14.74 7.15
C TYR A 246 -10.68 16.06 7.90
N PHE A 247 -10.23 17.12 7.23
CA PHE A 247 -9.90 18.41 7.85
C PHE A 247 -11.11 19.33 8.08
N SER A 248 -12.23 19.10 7.39
CA SER A 248 -13.43 19.93 7.57
C SER A 248 -14.07 19.77 8.97
N PRO A 249 -14.92 20.72 9.42
CA PRO A 249 -15.57 20.64 10.73
C PRO A 249 -16.33 19.34 10.98
N MET A 250 -16.46 18.94 12.25
CA MET A 250 -17.10 17.68 12.68
C MET A 250 -18.53 17.52 12.13
N ARG A 251 -19.31 18.61 12.03
CA ARG A 251 -20.66 18.58 11.43
C ARG A 251 -20.64 18.05 9.98
N LYS A 252 -19.68 18.51 9.18
CA LYS A 252 -19.52 18.03 7.78
C LYS A 252 -19.03 16.58 7.75
N PHE A 253 -18.12 16.23 8.66
CA PHE A 253 -17.64 14.87 8.79
C PHE A 253 -18.77 13.87 9.09
N ARG A 254 -19.62 14.16 10.09
CA ARG A 254 -20.78 13.30 10.41
C ARG A 254 -21.65 13.04 9.18
N LYS A 255 -21.99 14.10 8.43
CA LYS A 255 -22.81 13.96 7.21
C LYS A 255 -22.12 13.07 6.16
N SER A 256 -20.84 13.30 5.91
CA SER A 256 -20.07 12.49 4.95
C SER A 256 -19.93 11.02 5.42
N LEU A 257 -19.76 10.81 6.72
CA LEU A 257 -19.67 9.47 7.32
C LEU A 257 -21.01 8.72 7.21
N GLN A 258 -22.14 9.39 7.44
CA GLN A 258 -23.47 8.79 7.26
C GLN A 258 -23.69 8.33 5.82
N VAL A 259 -23.35 9.17 4.83
CA VAL A 259 -23.44 8.81 3.41
C VAL A 259 -22.52 7.61 3.09
N ALA A 260 -21.31 7.57 3.64
CA ALA A 260 -20.40 6.45 3.45
C ALA A 260 -20.92 5.14 4.08
N MET A 261 -21.52 5.21 5.27
CA MET A 261 -22.14 4.03 5.91
C MET A 261 -23.32 3.51 5.10
N GLN A 262 -24.21 4.38 4.61
CA GLN A 262 -25.33 4.01 3.73
C GLN A 262 -24.84 3.34 2.44
N GLU A 263 -23.74 3.82 1.87
CA GLU A 263 -23.15 3.20 0.68
C GLU A 263 -22.58 1.81 1.00
N LEU A 264 -21.97 1.63 2.18
CA LEU A 264 -21.46 0.33 2.62
C LEU A 264 -22.59 -0.67 2.96
N GLU A 265 -23.72 -0.20 3.49
CA GLU A 265 -24.93 -1.01 3.66
C GLU A 265 -25.49 -1.46 2.31
N ARG A 266 -25.58 -0.56 1.33
CA ARG A 266 -26.04 -0.88 -0.02
C ARG A 266 -25.23 -1.96 -0.69
N VAL A 267 -23.91 -2.02 -0.43
CA VAL A 267 -23.00 -3.05 -0.98
C VAL A 267 -22.77 -4.20 -0.02
N GLU A 268 -23.54 -4.29 1.07
CA GLU A 268 -23.53 -5.40 2.04
C GLU A 268 -22.17 -5.63 2.72
N VAL A 269 -21.44 -4.56 3.00
CA VAL A 269 -20.19 -4.61 3.80
C VAL A 269 -20.50 -4.49 5.29
N ILE A 270 -21.47 -3.64 5.62
CA ILE A 270 -21.93 -3.41 6.99
C ILE A 270 -23.45 -3.45 7.06
N VAL A 271 -23.97 -3.51 8.28
CA VAL A 271 -25.41 -3.39 8.58
C VAL A 271 -25.61 -2.50 9.81
N ALA A 272 -26.74 -1.81 9.87
CA ALA A 272 -27.15 -0.95 10.98
C ALA A 272 -26.11 0.11 11.37
N GLY A 273 -25.50 0.74 10.36
CA GLY A 273 -24.53 1.81 10.53
C GLY A 273 -25.17 3.07 11.12
N ARG A 274 -24.66 3.53 12.26
CA ARG A 274 -25.19 4.69 12.97
C ARG A 274 -24.10 5.45 13.73
N ILE A 275 -24.42 6.67 14.09
CA ILE A 275 -23.65 7.48 15.03
C ILE A 275 -24.45 7.51 16.35
N GLU A 276 -23.83 7.15 17.44
CA GLU A 276 -24.43 7.17 18.78
C GLU A 276 -23.45 7.76 19.80
N VAL A 277 -23.95 8.10 20.97
CA VAL A 277 -23.13 8.56 22.10
C VAL A 277 -22.84 7.36 23.00
N ASN A 278 -21.57 7.15 23.35
CA ASN A 278 -21.17 6.07 24.26
C ASN A 278 -21.45 6.42 25.73
N THR A 279 -21.21 5.50 26.63
CA THR A 279 -21.39 5.69 28.09
C THR A 279 -20.52 6.76 28.71
N LYS A 280 -19.47 7.24 27.98
CA LYS A 280 -18.58 8.34 28.41
C LYS A 280 -19.00 9.69 27.85
N GLY A 281 -20.12 9.78 27.12
CA GLY A 281 -20.56 11.00 26.49
C GLY A 281 -19.86 11.34 25.16
N GLU A 282 -19.08 10.41 24.58
CA GLU A 282 -18.35 10.62 23.33
C GLU A 282 -19.13 10.04 22.15
N GLU A 283 -19.13 10.75 21.01
CA GLU A 283 -19.72 10.24 19.77
C GLU A 283 -18.88 9.13 19.15
N GLN A 284 -19.53 8.07 18.75
CA GLN A 284 -18.92 6.95 18.04
C GLN A 284 -19.76 6.50 16.85
N ALA A 285 -19.09 6.01 15.81
CA ALA A 285 -19.74 5.26 14.74
C ALA A 285 -19.81 3.79 15.13
N VAL A 286 -20.95 3.15 14.86
CA VAL A 286 -21.20 1.75 15.16
C VAL A 286 -21.82 1.09 13.95
N TRP A 287 -21.40 -0.12 13.64
CA TRP A 287 -21.97 -0.97 12.59
C TRP A 287 -21.75 -2.44 12.87
N GLY A 288 -22.65 -3.26 12.37
CA GLY A 288 -22.46 -4.71 12.26
C GLY A 288 -21.63 -5.02 11.00
N ARG A 289 -20.72 -5.98 11.08
CA ARG A 289 -19.97 -6.52 9.93
C ARG A 289 -20.80 -7.63 9.26
N LEU A 290 -20.83 -7.65 7.90
CA LEU A 290 -21.43 -8.69 7.08
C LEU A 290 -20.37 -9.57 6.39
#